data_d7c12e6012b539ad1f29db231a500e71
#
_entry.id   d7c12e6012b539ad1f29db231a500e71
#
_cell.length_a   1.000
_cell.length_b   1.000
_cell.length_c   1.000
_cell.angle_alpha   90.00
_cell.angle_beta   90.00
_cell.angle_gamma   90.00
#
_symmetry.space_group_name_H-M   'P 1'
#
loop_
_entity.id
_entity.type
_entity.pdbx_description
1 polymer ?
#
loop_
_entity_poly.entity_id
_entity_poly.type
_entity_poly.pdbx_seq_one_letter_code
_entity_poly.pdbx_strand_id
1 'polypeptide(L)'
;QSSDVGVIVDGSGTEHEVTHVSVKNEPFVDSYNKCKENTNSSVAVIRHVVNLPMFVGSSVHGRIDWNHRFSNMQQHTGEHIFSGVVSSEYGYDNVGFHLSDSEVTMDYNGILTEENIRDIEFKVNRAIWENVAVICEFPDEQTLKSLNYRSKKELSGDVRIVTVEGYDVCACCAPHVGRTGEIGILKVIGLQNYKG
;
A
#
# COMPACT_ATOMS: atom_id res chain seq x y z
N GLN A 1 -5.62 -1.17 -4.53
CA GLN A 1 -5.64 -2.16 -3.43
C GLN A 1 -7.03 -2.18 -2.80
N SER A 2 -7.61 -3.35 -2.61
CA SER A 2 -8.85 -3.54 -1.85
C SER A 2 -8.67 -3.12 -0.40
N SER A 3 -9.77 -2.75 0.28
CA SER A 3 -9.75 -2.51 1.71
C SER A 3 -9.56 -3.82 2.46
N ASP A 4 -9.07 -3.73 3.70
CA ASP A 4 -9.05 -4.90 4.58
C ASP A 4 -10.46 -5.42 4.83
N VAL A 5 -10.52 -6.72 5.09
CA VAL A 5 -11.70 -7.43 5.57
C VAL A 5 -11.44 -7.96 6.98
N GLY A 6 -12.49 -8.33 7.70
CA GLY A 6 -12.38 -8.84 9.06
C GLY A 6 -13.67 -8.67 9.83
N VAL A 7 -13.59 -8.68 11.15
CA VAL A 7 -14.74 -8.55 12.04
C VAL A 7 -14.51 -7.49 13.11
N ILE A 8 -15.60 -6.88 13.54
CA ILE A 8 -15.65 -6.05 14.75
C ILE A 8 -16.44 -6.81 15.78
N VAL A 9 -15.85 -7.06 16.95
CA VAL A 9 -16.48 -7.74 18.09
C VAL A 9 -16.94 -6.68 19.08
N ASP A 10 -18.21 -6.66 19.42
CA ASP A 10 -18.78 -5.73 20.40
C ASP A 10 -18.61 -6.21 21.85
N GLY A 11 -19.00 -5.39 22.82
CA GLY A 11 -18.89 -5.70 24.25
C GLY A 11 -19.72 -6.91 24.73
N SER A 12 -20.67 -7.40 23.92
CA SER A 12 -21.43 -8.63 24.17
C SER A 12 -20.76 -9.89 23.62
N GLY A 13 -19.69 -9.71 22.83
CA GLY A 13 -19.02 -10.80 22.12
C GLY A 13 -19.64 -11.10 20.76
N THR A 14 -20.59 -10.29 20.27
CA THR A 14 -21.16 -10.45 18.94
C THR A 14 -20.17 -10.01 17.87
N GLU A 15 -19.98 -10.85 16.86
CA GLU A 15 -19.12 -10.55 15.71
C GLU A 15 -19.94 -9.88 14.60
N HIS A 16 -19.44 -8.74 14.14
CA HIS A 16 -19.99 -7.96 13.02
C HIS A 16 -18.99 -8.02 11.88
N GLU A 17 -19.36 -8.65 10.79
CA GLU A 17 -18.50 -8.74 9.60
C GLU A 17 -18.34 -7.37 8.95
N VAL A 18 -17.08 -6.98 8.69
CA VAL A 18 -16.75 -5.74 7.99
C VAL A 18 -16.80 -6.01 6.48
N THR A 19 -17.80 -5.45 5.81
CA THR A 19 -18.05 -5.65 4.38
C THR A 19 -17.37 -4.59 3.50
N HIS A 20 -17.05 -3.42 4.08
CA HIS A 20 -16.37 -2.34 3.36
C HIS A 20 -15.72 -1.36 4.34
N VAL A 21 -14.55 -0.87 3.95
CA VAL A 21 -13.85 0.21 4.68
C VAL A 21 -13.58 1.37 3.72
N SER A 22 -13.86 2.58 4.14
CA SER A 22 -13.58 3.79 3.37
C SER A 22 -13.09 4.92 4.25
N VAL A 23 -12.33 5.85 3.65
CA VAL A 23 -11.91 7.08 4.29
C VAL A 23 -12.70 8.24 3.70
N LYS A 24 -13.28 9.08 4.54
CA LYS A 24 -13.93 10.33 4.13
C LYS A 24 -13.33 11.50 4.89
N ASN A 25 -13.05 12.57 4.18
CA ASN A 25 -12.71 13.84 4.82
C ASN A 25 -14.01 14.53 5.21
N GLU A 26 -14.22 14.74 6.50
CA GLU A 26 -15.40 15.41 7.05
C GLU A 26 -14.96 16.71 7.73
N PRO A 27 -15.82 17.78 7.68
CA PRO A 27 -15.56 18.99 8.43
C PRO A 27 -15.34 18.66 9.91
N PHE A 28 -14.31 19.22 10.50
CA PHE A 28 -14.08 19.07 11.93
C PHE A 28 -15.23 19.77 12.69
N VAL A 29 -16.07 19.00 13.35
CA VAL A 29 -17.12 19.51 14.23
C VAL A 29 -16.64 19.31 15.67
N ASP A 30 -16.14 20.38 16.28
CA ASP A 30 -15.85 20.39 17.71
C ASP A 30 -17.19 20.39 18.48
N SER A 31 -17.55 19.22 19.01
CA SER A 31 -18.78 19.04 19.80
C SER A 31 -18.79 19.83 21.13
N TYR A 32 -17.66 20.40 21.56
CA TYR A 32 -17.52 21.17 22.78
C TYR A 32 -17.53 22.70 22.61
N ASN A 33 -17.22 23.21 21.39
CA ASN A 33 -17.17 24.66 21.14
C ASN A 33 -18.13 25.06 20.03
N LYS A 34 -19.34 25.46 20.39
CA LYS A 34 -20.39 25.99 19.48
C LYS A 34 -20.08 27.38 18.91
N CYS A 35 -18.89 27.92 19.05
CA CYS A 35 -18.55 29.26 18.54
C CYS A 35 -17.08 29.32 18.12
N LYS A 36 -16.81 28.98 16.85
CA LYS A 36 -15.85 29.68 15.98
C LYS A 36 -15.97 29.13 14.56
N GLU A 37 -16.73 29.83 13.76
CA GLU A 37 -16.69 29.77 12.30
C GLU A 37 -15.28 30.15 11.83
N ASN A 38 -14.75 29.40 10.88
CA ASN A 38 -13.47 29.54 10.16
C ASN A 38 -12.32 28.64 10.61
N THR A 39 -12.52 27.33 10.57
CA THR A 39 -11.39 26.43 10.27
C THR A 39 -11.81 25.50 9.13
N ASN A 40 -11.20 25.70 7.95
CA ASN A 40 -11.23 24.75 6.82
C ASN A 40 -10.47 23.44 7.13
N SER A 41 -10.46 23.01 8.40
CA SER A 41 -9.82 21.75 8.80
C SER A 41 -10.80 20.61 8.58
N SER A 42 -10.46 19.71 7.69
CA SER A 42 -11.14 18.42 7.53
C SER A 42 -10.39 17.34 8.29
N VAL A 43 -11.12 16.43 8.93
CA VAL A 43 -10.58 15.25 9.60
C VAL A 43 -10.87 14.02 8.76
N ALA A 44 -9.85 13.19 8.57
CA ALA A 44 -10.03 11.90 7.91
C ALA A 44 -10.78 10.95 8.85
N VAL A 45 -12.00 10.57 8.47
CA VAL A 45 -12.84 9.61 9.21
C VAL A 45 -12.79 8.27 8.49
N ILE A 46 -12.35 7.23 9.19
CA ILE A 46 -12.36 5.86 8.70
C ILE A 46 -13.74 5.26 9.02
N ARG A 47 -14.47 4.84 8.00
CA ARG A 47 -15.80 4.23 8.12
C ARG A 47 -15.72 2.75 7.83
N HIS A 48 -16.22 1.95 8.76
CA HIS A 48 -16.41 0.50 8.61
C HIS A 48 -17.90 0.23 8.39
N VAL A 49 -18.25 -0.42 7.29
CA VAL A 49 -19.60 -0.90 7.03
C VAL A 49 -19.66 -2.33 7.53
N VAL A 50 -20.63 -2.61 8.41
CA VAL A 50 -20.82 -3.92 9.01
C VAL A 50 -22.17 -4.53 8.63
N ASN A 51 -22.27 -5.85 8.64
CA ASN A 51 -23.46 -6.60 8.26
C ASN A 51 -24.61 -6.53 9.28
N LEU A 52 -24.32 -6.23 10.55
CA LEU A 52 -25.31 -6.12 11.63
C LEU A 52 -25.20 -4.75 12.32
N PRO A 53 -26.32 -4.17 12.79
CA PRO A 53 -26.28 -2.91 13.51
C PRO A 53 -25.57 -3.04 14.87
N MET A 54 -24.95 -1.94 15.29
CA MET A 54 -24.26 -1.82 16.58
C MET A 54 -24.81 -0.65 17.38
N PHE A 55 -24.72 -0.72 18.70
CA PHE A 55 -25.10 0.41 19.57
C PHE A 55 -24.03 1.49 19.54
N VAL A 56 -24.47 2.74 19.39
CA VAL A 56 -23.59 3.90 19.44
C VAL A 56 -22.92 4.01 20.81
N GLY A 57 -21.61 4.19 20.84
CA GLY A 57 -20.82 4.30 22.09
C GLY A 57 -20.37 2.95 22.65
N SER A 58 -20.66 1.82 22.00
CA SER A 58 -20.13 0.52 22.39
C SER A 58 -18.61 0.48 22.29
N SER A 59 -17.97 -0.18 23.25
CA SER A 59 -16.56 -0.60 23.10
C SER A 59 -16.48 -1.75 22.10
N VAL A 60 -15.51 -1.68 21.21
CA VAL A 60 -15.34 -2.67 20.15
C VAL A 60 -13.88 -3.11 20.04
N HIS A 61 -13.69 -4.35 19.56
CA HIS A 61 -12.40 -4.91 19.23
C HIS A 61 -12.39 -5.31 17.75
N GLY A 62 -11.47 -4.74 16.95
CA GLY A 62 -11.29 -5.09 15.56
C GLY A 62 -10.36 -6.28 15.39
N ARG A 63 -10.73 -7.25 14.55
CA ARG A 63 -9.89 -8.38 14.16
C ARG A 63 -9.84 -8.45 12.63
N ILE A 64 -8.67 -8.10 12.08
CA ILE A 64 -8.42 -8.11 10.63
C ILE A 64 -8.24 -9.55 10.17
N ASP A 65 -8.71 -9.87 8.96
CA ASP A 65 -8.29 -11.09 8.26
C ASP A 65 -6.80 -10.93 7.89
N TRP A 66 -5.96 -11.55 8.71
CA TRP A 66 -4.52 -11.44 8.56
C TRP A 66 -4.02 -12.09 7.27
N ASN A 67 -4.63 -13.18 6.82
CA ASN A 67 -4.21 -13.86 5.60
C ASN A 67 -4.44 -12.96 4.38
N HIS A 68 -5.60 -12.32 4.29
CA HIS A 68 -5.90 -11.34 3.25
C HIS A 68 -4.95 -10.13 3.30
N ARG A 69 -4.78 -9.54 4.48
CA ARG A 69 -3.85 -8.41 4.70
C ARG A 69 -2.43 -8.78 4.30
N PHE A 70 -1.93 -9.91 4.77
CA PHE A 70 -0.55 -10.35 4.55
C PHE A 70 -0.30 -10.66 3.07
N SER A 71 -1.23 -11.33 2.39
CA SER A 71 -1.17 -11.55 0.94
C SER A 71 -1.04 -10.23 0.17
N ASN A 72 -1.83 -9.21 0.52
CA ASN A 72 -1.73 -7.89 -0.09
C ASN A 72 -0.36 -7.23 0.17
N MET A 73 0.19 -7.38 1.38
CA MET A 73 1.52 -6.87 1.73
C MET A 73 2.63 -7.56 0.93
N GLN A 74 2.55 -8.89 0.76
CA GLN A 74 3.50 -9.67 -0.04
C GLN A 74 3.52 -9.19 -1.50
N GLN A 75 2.35 -9.09 -2.11
CA GLN A 75 2.19 -8.70 -3.51
C GLN A 75 2.63 -7.24 -3.73
N HIS A 76 2.25 -6.33 -2.83
CA HIS A 76 2.62 -4.93 -2.91
C HIS A 76 4.14 -4.73 -2.76
N THR A 77 4.77 -5.44 -1.83
CA THR A 77 6.23 -5.36 -1.67
C THR A 77 6.96 -5.97 -2.87
N GLY A 78 6.43 -7.06 -3.44
CA GLY A 78 6.92 -7.64 -4.68
C GLY A 78 6.86 -6.66 -5.86
N GLU A 79 5.77 -5.90 -5.99
CA GLU A 79 5.63 -4.82 -6.98
C GLU A 79 6.70 -3.74 -6.78
N HIS A 80 6.95 -3.31 -5.56
CA HIS A 80 7.98 -2.31 -5.28
C HIS A 80 9.37 -2.74 -5.77
N ILE A 81 9.78 -3.97 -5.47
CA ILE A 81 11.08 -4.50 -5.93
C ILE A 81 11.10 -4.58 -7.45
N PHE A 82 10.03 -5.11 -8.06
CA PHE A 82 9.92 -5.22 -9.52
C PHE A 82 10.03 -3.85 -10.19
N SER A 83 9.25 -2.88 -9.74
CA SER A 83 9.26 -1.52 -10.27
C SER A 83 10.58 -0.79 -10.02
N GLY A 84 11.24 -1.06 -8.89
CA GLY A 84 12.57 -0.53 -8.60
C GLY A 84 13.62 -1.05 -9.59
N VAL A 85 13.61 -2.35 -9.89
CA VAL A 85 14.49 -2.96 -10.91
C VAL A 85 14.19 -2.39 -12.29
N VAL A 86 12.91 -2.29 -12.68
CA VAL A 86 12.52 -1.72 -13.97
C VAL A 86 12.98 -0.27 -14.10
N SER A 87 12.77 0.54 -13.08
CA SER A 87 13.18 1.94 -13.09
C SER A 87 14.69 2.11 -13.15
N SER A 88 15.45 1.33 -12.38
CA SER A 88 16.91 1.46 -12.31
C SER A 88 17.62 0.95 -13.57
N GLU A 89 17.12 -0.08 -14.24
CA GLU A 89 17.80 -0.71 -15.36
C GLU A 89 17.30 -0.27 -16.73
N TYR A 90 16.00 0.02 -16.83
CA TYR A 90 15.39 0.38 -18.11
C TYR A 90 14.94 1.84 -18.16
N GLY A 91 14.94 2.55 -17.00
CA GLY A 91 14.50 3.93 -16.92
C GLY A 91 12.99 4.10 -17.14
N TYR A 92 12.20 3.04 -16.94
CA TYR A 92 10.75 3.10 -17.12
C TYR A 92 10.04 3.29 -15.77
N ASP A 93 8.97 4.07 -15.81
CA ASP A 93 8.13 4.34 -14.65
C ASP A 93 6.93 3.41 -14.62
N ASN A 94 6.57 2.95 -13.43
CA ASN A 94 5.29 2.31 -13.19
C ASN A 94 4.18 3.38 -13.24
N VAL A 95 3.34 3.34 -14.27
CA VAL A 95 2.25 4.28 -14.50
C VAL A 95 0.87 3.73 -14.10
N GLY A 96 0.79 2.44 -13.83
CA GLY A 96 -0.42 1.76 -13.37
C GLY A 96 -0.12 0.57 -12.47
N PHE A 97 -0.88 0.43 -11.38
CA PHE A 97 -0.79 -0.69 -10.47
C PHE A 97 -2.19 -1.08 -10.00
N HIS A 98 -2.54 -2.33 -10.25
CA HIS A 98 -3.79 -2.90 -9.75
C HIS A 98 -3.49 -4.20 -9.01
N LEU A 99 -3.98 -4.28 -7.77
CA LEU A 99 -3.86 -5.43 -6.91
C LEU A 99 -5.26 -5.96 -6.64
N SER A 100 -5.51 -7.20 -7.04
CA SER A 100 -6.75 -7.93 -6.79
C SER A 100 -6.45 -9.26 -6.07
N ASP A 101 -7.49 -9.99 -5.72
CA ASP A 101 -7.35 -11.29 -5.02
C ASP A 101 -6.77 -12.39 -5.92
N SER A 102 -6.84 -12.23 -7.25
CA SER A 102 -6.40 -13.25 -8.21
C SER A 102 -5.09 -12.92 -8.91
N GLU A 103 -4.81 -11.64 -9.12
CA GLU A 103 -3.65 -11.20 -9.88
C GLU A 103 -3.22 -9.77 -9.53
N VAL A 104 -1.98 -9.48 -9.84
CA VAL A 104 -1.41 -8.13 -9.80
C VAL A 104 -1.03 -7.73 -11.20
N THR A 105 -1.47 -6.55 -11.63
CA THR A 105 -1.03 -5.96 -12.90
C THR A 105 -0.22 -4.70 -12.67
N MET A 106 0.80 -4.51 -13.51
CA MET A 106 1.68 -3.35 -13.49
C MET A 106 1.84 -2.82 -14.91
N ASP A 107 1.59 -1.53 -15.09
CA ASP A 107 1.76 -0.86 -16.38
C ASP A 107 3.00 0.03 -16.33
N TYR A 108 3.81 -0.05 -17.40
CA TYR A 108 5.03 0.74 -17.55
C TYR A 108 4.97 1.63 -18.79
N ASN A 109 5.61 2.80 -18.72
CA ASN A 109 5.71 3.74 -19.84
C ASN A 109 6.76 3.35 -20.89
N GLY A 110 7.25 2.10 -20.87
CA GLY A 110 8.23 1.56 -21.82
C GLY A 110 7.94 0.11 -22.18
N ILE A 111 8.59 -0.36 -23.25
CA ILE A 111 8.38 -1.70 -23.77
C ILE A 111 9.37 -2.66 -23.09
N LEU A 112 8.85 -3.69 -22.44
CA LEU A 112 9.62 -4.79 -21.88
C LEU A 112 9.45 -6.03 -22.80
N THR A 113 10.55 -6.74 -23.01
CA THR A 113 10.54 -8.02 -23.74
C THR A 113 10.40 -9.18 -22.75
N GLU A 114 10.08 -10.38 -23.26
CA GLU A 114 10.09 -11.58 -22.43
C GLU A 114 11.45 -11.88 -21.79
N GLU A 115 12.55 -11.50 -22.46
CA GLU A 115 13.89 -11.65 -21.90
C GLU A 115 14.10 -10.68 -20.73
N ASN A 116 13.70 -9.42 -20.90
CA ASN A 116 13.74 -8.45 -19.81
C ASN A 116 12.92 -8.94 -18.60
N ILE A 117 11.71 -9.46 -18.84
CA ILE A 117 10.85 -9.99 -17.77
C ILE A 117 11.53 -11.15 -17.03
N ARG A 118 12.18 -12.08 -17.73
CA ARG A 118 12.90 -13.19 -17.08
C ARG A 118 14.06 -12.69 -16.22
N ASP A 119 14.80 -11.69 -16.68
CA ASP A 119 15.91 -11.11 -15.93
C ASP A 119 15.40 -10.34 -14.69
N ILE A 120 14.36 -9.53 -14.85
CA ILE A 120 13.74 -8.80 -13.73
C ILE A 120 13.18 -9.80 -12.70
N GLU A 121 12.44 -10.81 -13.14
CA GLU A 121 11.88 -11.86 -12.27
C GLU A 121 12.99 -12.55 -11.45
N PHE A 122 14.11 -12.87 -12.08
CA PHE A 122 15.26 -13.45 -11.39
C PHE A 122 15.82 -12.51 -10.31
N LYS A 123 15.99 -11.21 -10.63
CA LYS A 123 16.51 -10.21 -9.70
C LYS A 123 15.56 -9.97 -8.52
N VAL A 124 14.26 -9.94 -8.77
CA VAL A 124 13.25 -9.83 -7.71
C VAL A 124 13.29 -11.05 -6.79
N ASN A 125 13.35 -12.26 -7.34
CA ASN A 125 13.46 -13.47 -6.52
C ASN A 125 14.79 -13.54 -5.78
N ARG A 126 15.87 -12.99 -6.35
CA ARG A 126 17.14 -12.83 -5.62
C ARG A 126 16.99 -11.93 -4.41
N ALA A 127 16.31 -10.77 -4.54
CA ALA A 127 15.99 -9.90 -3.40
C ALA A 127 15.20 -10.64 -2.31
N ILE A 128 14.25 -11.49 -2.72
CA ILE A 128 13.47 -12.34 -1.81
C ILE A 128 14.39 -13.32 -1.05
N TRP A 129 15.30 -14.00 -1.75
CA TRP A 129 16.24 -14.96 -1.15
C TRP A 129 17.27 -14.29 -0.23
N GLU A 130 17.70 -13.08 -0.54
CA GLU A 130 18.60 -12.29 0.30
C GLU A 130 17.91 -11.83 1.60
N ASN A 131 16.59 -11.87 1.64
CA ASN A 131 15.78 -11.54 2.82
C ASN A 131 16.15 -10.19 3.44
N VAL A 132 16.27 -9.14 2.61
CA VAL A 132 16.63 -7.80 3.06
C VAL A 132 15.48 -7.13 3.82
N ALA A 133 15.81 -6.16 4.67
CA ALA A 133 14.81 -5.40 5.42
C ALA A 133 13.98 -4.50 4.50
N VAL A 134 12.69 -4.36 4.83
CA VAL A 134 11.79 -3.37 4.24
C VAL A 134 11.54 -2.29 5.28
N ILE A 135 12.12 -1.12 5.08
CA ILE A 135 12.11 -0.02 6.04
C ILE A 135 11.04 0.98 5.62
N CYS A 136 10.17 1.33 6.54
CA CYS A 136 9.09 2.31 6.33
C CYS A 136 9.25 3.44 7.33
N GLU A 137 9.52 4.66 6.84
CA GLU A 137 9.80 5.80 7.71
C GLU A 137 9.25 7.11 7.14
N PHE A 138 9.18 8.13 7.99
CA PHE A 138 8.85 9.50 7.61
C PHE A 138 10.10 10.34 7.81
N PRO A 139 10.95 10.50 6.77
CA PRO A 139 12.14 11.33 6.86
C PRO A 139 11.77 12.80 7.06
N ASP A 140 12.64 13.56 7.71
CA ASP A 140 12.48 15.00 7.80
C ASP A 140 12.63 15.67 6.42
N GLU A 141 12.21 16.93 6.32
CA GLU A 141 12.20 17.67 5.05
C GLU A 141 13.60 17.80 4.42
N GLN A 142 14.65 17.89 5.22
CA GLN A 142 16.01 18.02 4.73
C GLN A 142 16.50 16.70 4.13
N THR A 143 16.26 15.60 4.81
CA THR A 143 16.56 14.23 4.34
C THR A 143 15.77 13.93 3.08
N LEU A 144 14.45 14.22 3.07
CA LEU A 144 13.57 13.98 1.93
C LEU A 144 14.04 14.71 0.66
N LYS A 145 14.52 15.97 0.76
CA LYS A 145 15.04 16.73 -0.38
C LYS A 145 16.32 16.15 -0.97
N SER A 146 17.12 15.44 -0.17
CA SER A 146 18.37 14.81 -0.62
C SER A 146 18.18 13.37 -1.10
N LEU A 147 17.04 12.76 -0.78
CA LEU A 147 16.76 11.37 -1.11
C LEU A 147 16.27 11.23 -2.56
N ASN A 148 16.90 10.33 -3.31
CA ASN A 148 16.41 9.96 -4.63
C ASN A 148 15.37 8.83 -4.46
N TYR A 149 14.10 9.13 -4.66
CA TYR A 149 13.01 8.16 -4.52
C TYR A 149 12.00 8.26 -5.66
N ARG A 150 11.36 7.13 -5.97
CA ARG A 150 10.27 7.08 -6.93
C ARG A 150 8.97 7.61 -6.29
N SER A 151 8.16 8.31 -7.06
CA SER A 151 6.83 8.72 -6.66
C SER A 151 5.89 8.74 -7.86
N LYS A 152 4.67 8.26 -7.66
CA LYS A 152 3.59 8.30 -8.68
C LYS A 152 2.84 9.64 -8.70
N LYS A 153 3.08 10.53 -7.74
CA LYS A 153 2.36 11.80 -7.57
C LYS A 153 3.31 12.85 -6.98
N GLU A 154 3.00 14.12 -7.25
CA GLU A 154 3.55 15.20 -6.44
C GLU A 154 3.01 15.09 -5.01
N LEU A 155 3.92 15.12 -4.04
CA LEU A 155 3.61 14.91 -2.63
C LEU A 155 3.82 16.20 -1.86
N SER A 156 2.94 16.46 -0.89
CA SER A 156 3.03 17.58 0.05
C SER A 156 2.74 17.09 1.47
N GLY A 157 3.38 17.68 2.47
CA GLY A 157 3.27 17.28 3.87
C GLY A 157 4.20 16.11 4.22
N ASP A 158 3.78 15.31 5.21
CA ASP A 158 4.57 14.17 5.68
C ASP A 158 4.57 13.05 4.65
N VAL A 159 5.73 12.80 4.05
CA VAL A 159 5.92 11.75 3.02
C VAL A 159 6.51 10.51 3.66
N ARG A 160 5.76 9.40 3.58
CA ARG A 160 6.26 8.09 4.01
C ARG A 160 7.09 7.47 2.89
N ILE A 161 8.33 7.11 3.21
CA ILE A 161 9.25 6.42 2.31
C ILE A 161 9.33 4.95 2.70
N VAL A 162 9.29 4.09 1.69
CA VAL A 162 9.52 2.65 1.80
C VAL A 162 10.81 2.34 1.08
N THR A 163 11.77 1.79 1.80
CA THR A 163 13.10 1.42 1.29
C THR A 163 13.27 -0.09 1.33
N VAL A 164 13.57 -0.68 0.19
CA VAL A 164 14.10 -2.04 0.07
C VAL A 164 15.56 -1.88 -0.35
N GLU A 165 16.49 -2.06 0.58
CA GLU A 165 17.90 -1.74 0.39
C GLU A 165 18.48 -2.43 -0.84
N GLY A 166 19.09 -1.64 -1.73
CA GLY A 166 19.67 -2.10 -2.99
C GLY A 166 18.69 -2.34 -4.13
N TYR A 167 17.37 -2.21 -3.89
CA TYR A 167 16.35 -2.54 -4.89
C TYR A 167 15.35 -1.40 -5.16
N ASP A 168 14.83 -0.75 -4.13
CA ASP A 168 13.83 0.30 -4.32
C ASP A 168 13.82 1.32 -3.18
N VAL A 169 13.56 2.58 -3.54
CA VAL A 169 13.21 3.66 -2.61
C VAL A 169 12.00 4.38 -3.19
N CYS A 170 10.86 4.31 -2.54
CA CYS A 170 9.60 4.81 -3.09
C CYS A 170 8.72 5.46 -2.02
N ALA A 171 8.04 6.52 -2.41
CA ALA A 171 7.00 7.12 -1.58
C ALA A 171 5.72 6.27 -1.62
N CYS A 172 5.33 5.70 -0.48
CA CYS A 172 4.15 4.84 -0.39
C CYS A 172 3.54 4.82 1.01
N CYS A 173 2.20 4.89 1.08
CA CYS A 173 1.45 4.87 2.35
C CYS A 173 0.85 3.50 2.71
N ALA A 174 0.80 2.55 1.77
CA ALA A 174 0.19 1.25 2.02
C ALA A 174 1.10 0.30 2.84
N PRO A 175 0.55 -0.75 3.47
CA PRO A 175 1.32 -1.71 4.23
C PRO A 175 2.27 -2.56 3.36
N HIS A 176 3.39 -2.93 3.95
CA HIS A 176 4.43 -3.79 3.38
C HIS A 176 4.82 -4.90 4.36
N VAL A 177 5.45 -5.97 3.86
CA VAL A 177 6.10 -6.97 4.71
C VAL A 177 7.33 -6.37 5.39
N GLY A 178 7.78 -6.96 6.48
CA GLY A 178 8.96 -6.48 7.22
C GLY A 178 10.29 -6.87 6.57
N ARG A 179 10.29 -7.95 5.81
CA ARG A 179 11.47 -8.47 5.10
C ARG A 179 11.06 -9.09 3.77
N THR A 180 11.91 -8.99 2.76
CA THR A 180 11.61 -9.49 1.41
C THR A 180 11.38 -11.00 1.35
N GLY A 181 12.01 -11.79 2.23
CA GLY A 181 11.77 -13.23 2.34
C GLY A 181 10.33 -13.61 2.66
N GLU A 182 9.58 -12.72 3.31
CA GLU A 182 8.15 -12.94 3.60
C GLU A 182 7.28 -12.94 2.36
N ILE A 183 7.77 -12.43 1.21
CA ILE A 183 7.07 -12.47 -0.08
C ILE A 183 6.92 -13.93 -0.57
N GLY A 184 7.93 -14.76 -0.32
CA GLY A 184 8.00 -16.15 -0.77
C GLY A 184 8.58 -16.27 -2.17
N ILE A 185 7.79 -16.05 -3.21
CA ILE A 185 8.22 -16.09 -4.62
C ILE A 185 7.41 -15.10 -5.45
N LEU A 186 8.05 -14.47 -6.45
CA LEU A 186 7.37 -13.69 -7.47
C LEU A 186 7.45 -14.41 -8.81
N LYS A 187 6.31 -14.51 -9.51
CA LYS A 187 6.21 -15.07 -10.86
C LYS A 187 5.41 -14.16 -11.77
N VAL A 188 5.97 -13.80 -12.91
CA VAL A 188 5.24 -13.12 -13.97
C VAL A 188 4.49 -14.16 -14.78
N ILE A 189 3.17 -14.01 -14.87
CA ILE A 189 2.27 -14.96 -15.55
C ILE A 189 1.88 -14.52 -16.95
N GLY A 190 2.13 -13.28 -17.32
CA GLY A 190 1.85 -12.76 -18.65
C GLY A 190 2.49 -11.42 -18.91
N LEU A 191 2.72 -11.10 -20.17
CA LEU A 191 3.20 -9.83 -20.67
C LEU A 191 2.31 -9.39 -21.83
N GLN A 192 1.82 -8.16 -21.80
CA GLN A 192 1.06 -7.55 -22.88
C GLN A 192 1.66 -6.20 -23.24
N ASN A 193 1.99 -6.00 -24.49
CA ASN A 193 2.42 -4.71 -25.01
C ASN A 193 1.26 -4.06 -25.75
N TYR A 194 0.77 -2.94 -25.27
CA TYR A 194 -0.22 -2.14 -25.98
C TYR A 194 0.49 -1.29 -27.03
N LYS A 195 0.06 -1.40 -28.26
CA LYS A 195 0.46 -0.44 -29.30
C LYS A 195 -0.34 0.85 -29.02
N GLY A 196 0.37 1.91 -28.64
CA GLY A 196 -0.18 3.25 -28.59
C GLY A 196 -0.59 3.75 -29.98
#